data_f3be263261667ecb8eaf22b96684ce82
#
_entry.id   f3be263261667ecb8eaf22b96684ce82
#
_cell.length_a   1.000
_cell.length_b   1.000
_cell.length_c   1.000
_cell.angle_alpha   90.00
_cell.angle_beta   90.00
_cell.angle_gamma   90.00
#
_symmetry.space_group_name_H-M   'P 1'
#
loop_
_entity.id
_entity.type
_entity.pdbx_description
1 polymer ?
#
loop_
_entity_poly.entity_id
_entity_poly.type
_entity_poly.pdbx_seq_one_letter_code
_entity_poly.pdbx_strand_id
1 'polypeptide(L)'
;MSRGSDASLVRSAADLLSEGPVHTLDLARTVLGLSGHAGAASAAVFQLLGADPRFQVDKSGVWTIDEKVVPLGAPLDEVRFAVVDVETTGGASWRGHRITDISVVEVLGGQIVDEYESLVNPGRSIPPMITALTGITNQMVAAAPDFEHVADEVFRRLQGRVFVAHNVTFDWGFVSAELLRTSGDAPDVPRLCTVRMARRLVPALRRRNLDELTRHFGVTIHARHRAHGDALATARVLLRLLDEARGRGIEDLATLQWYLKRRRQRKRFSPEQYSLELPGYEARQPR
;
A
#
# COMPACT_ATOMS: atom_id res chain seq x y z
N MET A 1 2.91 -15.21 25.79
CA MET A 1 1.85 -14.21 25.53
C MET A 1 1.76 -14.03 24.02
N SER A 2 0.56 -14.06 23.47
CA SER A 2 0.32 -14.25 22.03
C SER A 2 0.47 -12.91 21.28
N ARG A 3 1.17 -12.89 20.12
CA ARG A 3 1.32 -11.72 19.24
C ARG A 3 0.00 -10.99 18.91
N GLY A 4 -1.12 -11.69 18.94
CA GLY A 4 -2.45 -11.08 18.74
C GLY A 4 -2.94 -10.20 19.89
N SER A 5 -2.44 -10.41 21.10
CA SER A 5 -2.75 -9.57 22.26
C SER A 5 -2.03 -8.21 22.19
N ASP A 6 -0.75 -8.25 21.78
CA ASP A 6 0.08 -7.02 21.70
C ASP A 6 -0.41 -6.07 20.59
N ALA A 7 -0.83 -6.60 19.45
CA ALA A 7 -1.41 -5.81 18.36
C ALA A 7 -2.70 -5.06 18.78
N SER A 8 -3.57 -5.73 19.57
CA SER A 8 -4.78 -5.10 20.12
C SER A 8 -4.45 -3.97 21.10
N LEU A 9 -3.41 -4.15 21.94
CA LEU A 9 -2.98 -3.14 22.90
C LEU A 9 -2.33 -1.92 22.22
N VAL A 10 -1.52 -2.15 21.18
CA VAL A 10 -0.94 -1.06 20.36
C VAL A 10 -2.04 -0.24 19.70
N ARG A 11 -3.08 -0.89 19.17
CA ARG A 11 -4.25 -0.20 18.58
C ARG A 11 -4.96 0.65 19.63
N SER A 12 -5.26 0.10 20.79
CA SER A 12 -5.89 0.86 21.88
C SER A 12 -5.06 2.05 22.34
N ALA A 13 -3.73 1.91 22.36
CA ALA A 13 -2.83 3.03 22.66
C ALA A 13 -2.87 4.10 21.55
N ALA A 14 -2.91 3.69 20.28
CA ALA A 14 -2.99 4.61 19.16
C ALA A 14 -4.32 5.38 19.17
N ASP A 15 -5.44 4.70 19.41
CA ASP A 15 -6.76 5.32 19.50
C ASP A 15 -6.79 6.38 20.64
N LEU A 16 -6.26 6.04 21.81
CA LEU A 16 -6.20 6.96 22.94
C LEU A 16 -5.28 8.17 22.66
N LEU A 17 -4.15 7.96 21.99
CA LEU A 17 -3.18 9.02 21.66
C LEU A 17 -3.64 9.88 20.47
N SER A 18 -4.56 9.42 19.66
CA SER A 18 -5.17 10.22 18.58
C SER A 18 -6.11 11.32 19.17
N GLU A 19 -6.64 11.10 20.37
CA GLU A 19 -7.43 12.11 21.10
C GLU A 19 -6.56 13.19 21.77
N GLY A 20 -5.24 12.91 21.95
CA GLY A 20 -4.28 13.85 22.50
C GLY A 20 -3.11 13.19 23.24
N PRO A 21 -2.13 14.00 23.70
CA PRO A 21 -0.99 13.50 24.45
C PRO A 21 -1.39 12.84 25.78
N VAL A 22 -0.78 11.69 26.12
CA VAL A 22 -1.10 10.90 27.33
C VAL A 22 0.19 10.55 28.09
N HIS A 23 0.17 10.70 29.40
CA HIS A 23 1.31 10.33 30.24
C HIS A 23 1.48 8.80 30.36
N THR A 24 2.73 8.33 30.45
CA THR A 24 3.10 6.90 30.51
C THR A 24 2.28 6.09 31.52
N LEU A 25 2.05 6.62 32.72
CA LEU A 25 1.30 5.91 33.75
C LEU A 25 -0.20 5.83 33.45
N ASP A 26 -0.74 6.79 32.71
CA ASP A 26 -2.13 6.75 32.29
C ASP A 26 -2.33 5.74 31.15
N LEU A 27 -1.37 5.67 30.20
CA LEU A 27 -1.32 4.60 29.21
C LEU A 27 -1.22 3.22 29.87
N ALA A 28 -0.33 3.06 30.85
CA ALA A 28 -0.19 1.79 31.58
C ALA A 28 -1.52 1.37 32.23
N ARG A 29 -2.23 2.31 32.86
CA ARG A 29 -3.50 2.05 33.51
C ARG A 29 -4.62 1.75 32.51
N THR A 30 -4.76 2.59 31.47
CA THR A 30 -5.90 2.53 30.55
C THR A 30 -5.76 1.40 29.53
N VAL A 31 -4.56 1.22 28.97
CA VAL A 31 -4.31 0.27 27.89
C VAL A 31 -3.88 -1.10 28.44
N LEU A 32 -3.00 -1.13 29.46
CA LEU A 32 -2.44 -2.37 29.99
C LEU A 32 -3.14 -2.88 31.25
N GLY A 33 -4.03 -2.08 31.84
CA GLY A 33 -4.69 -2.41 33.12
C GLY A 33 -3.71 -2.46 34.31
N LEU A 34 -2.55 -1.81 34.19
CA LEU A 34 -1.50 -1.84 35.21
C LEU A 34 -1.66 -0.65 36.18
N SER A 35 -2.03 -0.96 37.42
CA SER A 35 -2.05 -0.01 38.52
C SER A 35 -1.14 -0.53 39.65
N GLY A 36 0.08 0.00 39.77
CA GLY A 36 1.02 -0.51 40.76
C GLY A 36 2.36 0.19 40.68
N HIS A 37 3.46 -0.57 40.72
CA HIS A 37 4.81 -0.03 40.74
C HIS A 37 5.11 0.77 39.47
N ALA A 38 5.26 2.10 39.59
CA ALA A 38 5.38 3.03 38.47
C ALA A 38 6.52 2.64 37.49
N GLY A 39 7.66 2.15 37.98
CA GLY A 39 8.77 1.73 37.13
C GLY A 39 8.45 0.50 36.27
N ALA A 40 7.72 -0.48 36.80
CA ALA A 40 7.33 -1.66 36.04
C ALA A 40 6.24 -1.32 34.99
N ALA A 41 5.30 -0.45 35.37
CA ALA A 41 4.25 0.05 34.49
C ALA A 41 4.84 0.84 33.32
N SER A 42 5.81 1.74 33.60
CA SER A 42 6.53 2.48 32.56
C SER A 42 7.31 1.56 31.62
N ALA A 43 8.06 0.59 32.16
CA ALA A 43 8.81 -0.37 31.35
C ALA A 43 7.89 -1.17 30.39
N ALA A 44 6.69 -1.56 30.85
CA ALA A 44 5.72 -2.27 30.01
C ALA A 44 5.21 -1.40 28.86
N VAL A 45 4.95 -0.11 29.08
CA VAL A 45 4.55 0.83 28.00
C VAL A 45 5.68 1.02 27.01
N PHE A 46 6.92 1.23 27.49
CA PHE A 46 8.08 1.35 26.61
C PHE A 46 8.34 0.07 25.81
N GLN A 47 8.14 -1.10 26.38
CA GLN A 47 8.26 -2.38 25.67
C GLN A 47 7.18 -2.51 24.59
N LEU A 48 5.95 -2.03 24.84
CA LEU A 48 4.84 -2.12 23.91
C LEU A 48 4.98 -1.13 22.74
N LEU A 49 5.34 0.14 23.03
CA LEU A 49 5.26 1.24 22.06
C LEU A 49 6.62 1.70 21.53
N GLY A 50 7.70 1.49 22.28
CA GLY A 50 9.00 2.12 21.98
C GLY A 50 9.69 1.65 20.69
N ALA A 51 9.28 0.53 20.10
CA ALA A 51 9.80 0.04 18.83
C ALA A 51 8.97 0.53 17.61
N ASP A 52 7.81 1.11 17.83
CA ASP A 52 6.94 1.62 16.76
C ASP A 52 7.22 3.11 16.56
N PRO A 53 7.72 3.53 15.38
CA PRO A 53 8.15 4.90 15.12
C PRO A 53 7.01 5.93 15.13
N ARG A 54 5.76 5.51 15.17
CA ARG A 54 4.61 6.42 15.33
C ARG A 54 4.55 7.04 16.70
N PHE A 55 5.02 6.32 17.72
CA PHE A 55 4.91 6.77 19.10
C PHE A 55 6.18 7.49 19.53
N GLN A 56 6.02 8.68 20.05
CA GLN A 56 7.10 9.51 20.57
C GLN A 56 6.82 9.84 22.02
N VAL A 57 7.85 9.86 22.84
CA VAL A 57 7.76 10.20 24.26
C VAL A 57 8.74 11.33 24.58
N ASP A 58 8.28 12.32 25.30
CA ASP A 58 9.10 13.43 25.77
C ASP A 58 9.81 13.11 27.10
N LYS A 59 10.64 14.05 27.58
CA LYS A 59 11.39 13.92 28.82
C LYS A 59 10.51 13.88 30.09
N SER A 60 9.28 14.33 30.00
CA SER A 60 8.29 14.28 31.07
C SER A 60 7.48 12.98 31.10
N GLY A 61 7.72 12.09 30.14
CA GLY A 61 6.99 10.82 30.01
C GLY A 61 5.65 10.95 29.33
N VAL A 62 5.42 12.03 28.58
CA VAL A 62 4.19 12.24 27.82
C VAL A 62 4.38 11.69 26.40
N TRP A 63 3.51 10.79 26.02
CA TRP A 63 3.48 10.16 24.69
C TRP A 63 2.58 10.92 23.73
N THR A 64 3.00 10.94 22.49
CA THR A 64 2.25 11.43 21.33
C THR A 64 2.30 10.39 20.21
N ILE A 65 1.34 10.46 19.30
CA ILE A 65 1.35 9.64 18.08
C ILE A 65 1.51 10.53 16.86
N ASP A 66 2.40 10.13 15.95
CA ASP A 66 2.51 10.71 14.61
C ASP A 66 1.81 9.79 13.62
N GLU A 67 0.56 10.10 13.30
CA GLU A 67 -0.26 9.33 12.34
C GLU A 67 0.26 9.44 10.89
N LYS A 68 1.22 10.34 10.62
CA LYS A 68 1.85 10.52 9.31
C LYS A 68 2.89 9.44 9.02
N VAL A 69 3.34 8.75 10.06
CA VAL A 69 4.34 7.69 9.95
C VAL A 69 3.66 6.34 9.71
N VAL A 70 4.07 5.65 8.65
CA VAL A 70 3.59 4.28 8.37
C VAL A 70 4.39 3.27 9.18
N PRO A 71 3.75 2.48 10.07
CA PRO A 71 4.45 1.49 10.89
C PRO A 71 4.82 0.26 10.06
N LEU A 72 6.07 0.16 9.64
CA LEU A 72 6.52 -0.97 8.78
C LEU A 72 6.40 -2.34 9.46
N GLY A 73 6.53 -2.41 10.78
CA GLY A 73 6.38 -3.64 11.57
C GLY A 73 4.95 -3.96 12.00
N ALA A 74 3.97 -3.10 11.67
CA ALA A 74 2.58 -3.37 12.02
C ALA A 74 2.00 -4.54 11.24
N PRO A 75 1.07 -5.31 11.85
CA PRO A 75 0.26 -6.28 11.14
C PRO A 75 -0.42 -5.67 9.92
N LEU A 76 -0.53 -6.44 8.82
CA LEU A 76 -1.12 -5.95 7.56
C LEU A 76 -2.56 -5.44 7.74
N ASP A 77 -3.28 -5.91 8.76
CA ASP A 77 -4.63 -5.45 9.07
C ASP A 77 -4.68 -4.07 9.76
N GLU A 78 -3.56 -3.63 10.32
CA GLU A 78 -3.44 -2.33 10.96
C GLU A 78 -2.83 -1.26 10.05
N VAL A 79 -2.33 -1.69 8.90
CA VAL A 79 -1.77 -0.79 7.89
C VAL A 79 -2.90 -0.15 7.09
N ARG A 80 -2.87 1.18 6.98
CA ARG A 80 -3.73 1.93 6.07
C ARG A 80 -3.12 1.92 4.67
N PHE A 81 -3.89 1.53 3.67
CA PHE A 81 -3.47 1.57 2.28
C PHE A 81 -4.30 2.60 1.52
N ALA A 82 -3.64 3.50 0.78
CA ALA A 82 -4.26 4.38 -0.19
C ALA A 82 -4.08 3.78 -1.58
N VAL A 83 -5.13 3.19 -2.12
CA VAL A 83 -5.12 2.60 -3.47
C VAL A 83 -5.50 3.67 -4.46
N VAL A 84 -4.56 4.02 -5.33
CA VAL A 84 -4.68 5.16 -6.24
C VAL A 84 -4.67 4.68 -7.68
N ASP A 85 -5.51 5.30 -8.49
CA ASP A 85 -5.49 5.21 -9.94
C ASP A 85 -5.69 6.61 -10.53
N VAL A 86 -5.02 6.89 -11.64
CA VAL A 86 -5.14 8.17 -12.33
C VAL A 86 -5.33 7.99 -13.83
N GLU A 87 -6.25 8.78 -14.40
CA GLU A 87 -6.29 9.00 -15.83
C GLU A 87 -5.54 10.30 -16.20
N THR A 88 -4.92 10.34 -17.35
CA THR A 88 -3.99 11.39 -17.70
C THR A 88 -4.10 11.82 -19.16
N THR A 89 -3.51 12.96 -19.51
CA THR A 89 -3.44 13.41 -20.92
C THR A 89 -2.39 12.65 -21.74
N GLY A 90 -1.69 11.67 -21.14
CA GLY A 90 -0.67 10.87 -21.85
C GLY A 90 0.27 10.10 -20.90
N GLY A 91 1.31 9.50 -21.45
CA GLY A 91 2.09 8.44 -20.79
C GLY A 91 3.10 8.88 -19.73
N ALA A 92 3.48 10.15 -19.61
CA ALA A 92 4.54 10.54 -18.67
C ALA A 92 4.42 11.99 -18.18
N SER A 93 4.43 12.18 -16.85
CA SER A 93 4.35 13.50 -16.19
C SER A 93 5.52 14.43 -16.56
N TRP A 94 6.73 13.89 -16.68
CA TRP A 94 7.93 14.66 -17.06
C TRP A 94 7.93 15.17 -18.52
N ARG A 95 7.00 14.67 -19.37
CA ARG A 95 6.70 15.22 -20.70
C ARG A 95 5.59 16.26 -20.70
N GLY A 96 5.21 16.76 -19.54
CA GLY A 96 4.16 17.76 -19.39
C GLY A 96 2.75 17.22 -19.48
N HIS A 97 2.55 15.88 -19.45
CA HIS A 97 1.22 15.32 -19.31
C HIS A 97 0.70 15.53 -17.88
N ARG A 98 -0.62 15.64 -17.76
CA ARG A 98 -1.31 16.04 -16.54
C ARG A 98 -2.41 15.04 -16.19
N ILE A 99 -2.80 14.99 -14.93
CA ILE A 99 -3.95 14.21 -14.44
C ILE A 99 -5.25 14.81 -14.97
N THR A 100 -6.18 13.95 -15.38
CA THR A 100 -7.55 14.30 -15.82
C THR A 100 -8.63 13.69 -14.93
N ASP A 101 -8.30 12.61 -14.22
CA ASP A 101 -9.17 11.92 -13.27
C ASP A 101 -8.28 11.28 -12.19
N ILE A 102 -8.68 11.36 -10.94
CA ILE A 102 -7.96 10.76 -9.82
C ILE A 102 -8.93 10.09 -8.87
N SER A 103 -8.58 8.90 -8.41
CA SER A 103 -9.30 8.24 -7.32
C SER A 103 -8.33 7.70 -6.28
N VAL A 104 -8.75 7.79 -5.01
CA VAL A 104 -8.07 7.23 -3.86
C VAL A 104 -9.07 6.39 -3.07
N VAL A 105 -8.83 5.09 -2.99
CA VAL A 105 -9.65 4.15 -2.22
C VAL A 105 -8.85 3.73 -0.99
N GLU A 106 -9.36 4.02 0.21
CA GLU A 106 -8.71 3.65 1.46
C GLU A 106 -9.09 2.23 1.88
N VAL A 107 -8.07 1.43 2.22
CA VAL A 107 -8.22 0.06 2.73
C VAL A 107 -7.61 -0.03 4.12
N LEU A 108 -8.37 -0.56 5.08
CA LEU A 108 -7.95 -0.84 6.45
C LEU A 108 -8.69 -2.08 6.97
N GLY A 109 -8.02 -2.92 7.77
CA GLY A 109 -8.66 -4.06 8.43
C GLY A 109 -9.27 -5.07 7.46
N GLY A 110 -8.71 -5.19 6.25
CA GLY A 110 -9.26 -6.09 5.23
C GLY A 110 -10.52 -5.58 4.53
N GLN A 111 -10.86 -4.30 4.69
CA GLN A 111 -12.05 -3.67 4.13
C GLN A 111 -11.72 -2.35 3.43
N ILE A 112 -12.56 -1.95 2.47
CA ILE A 112 -12.58 -0.61 1.91
C ILE A 112 -13.35 0.25 2.90
N VAL A 113 -12.72 1.33 3.40
CA VAL A 113 -13.26 2.18 4.46
C VAL A 113 -13.61 3.60 4.02
N ASP A 114 -13.00 4.06 2.93
CA ASP A 114 -13.28 5.39 2.37
C ASP A 114 -12.91 5.44 0.88
N GLU A 115 -13.57 6.32 0.13
CA GLU A 115 -13.39 6.50 -1.30
C GLU A 115 -13.40 7.99 -1.63
N TYR A 116 -12.51 8.41 -2.51
CA TYR A 116 -12.43 9.76 -3.06
C TYR A 116 -12.22 9.70 -4.56
N GLU A 117 -12.95 10.52 -5.31
CA GLU A 117 -12.74 10.70 -6.74
C GLU A 117 -12.90 12.16 -7.15
N SER A 118 -12.16 12.57 -8.15
CA SER A 118 -12.31 13.89 -8.77
C SER A 118 -11.83 13.88 -10.21
N LEU A 119 -12.66 14.38 -11.12
CA LEU A 119 -12.15 14.88 -12.39
C LEU A 119 -11.25 16.09 -12.11
N VAL A 120 -10.20 16.24 -12.91
CA VAL A 120 -9.22 17.33 -12.78
C VAL A 120 -9.07 18.03 -14.12
N ASN A 121 -9.15 19.37 -14.10
CA ASN A 121 -8.81 20.18 -15.27
C ASN A 121 -7.28 20.13 -15.47
N PRO A 122 -6.79 19.53 -16.55
CA PRO A 122 -5.35 19.41 -16.78
C PRO A 122 -4.68 20.72 -17.25
N GLY A 123 -5.44 21.79 -17.49
CA GLY A 123 -4.95 23.04 -18.08
C GLY A 123 -4.43 22.89 -19.51
N ARG A 124 -4.76 21.77 -20.20
CA ARG A 124 -4.35 21.46 -21.56
C ARG A 124 -5.35 20.52 -22.23
N SER A 125 -5.32 20.47 -23.56
CA SER A 125 -6.20 19.60 -24.32
C SER A 125 -5.88 18.11 -24.07
N ILE A 126 -6.92 17.30 -23.97
CA ILE A 126 -6.85 15.85 -23.93
C ILE A 126 -6.75 15.33 -25.37
N PRO A 127 -5.72 14.55 -25.72
CA PRO A 127 -5.61 13.97 -27.05
C PRO A 127 -6.80 13.07 -27.39
N PRO A 128 -7.29 13.05 -28.65
CA PRO A 128 -8.46 12.25 -29.05
C PRO A 128 -8.36 10.76 -28.71
N MET A 129 -7.15 10.18 -28.82
CA MET A 129 -6.89 8.78 -28.47
C MET A 129 -7.09 8.50 -26.96
N ILE A 130 -6.76 9.46 -26.09
CA ILE A 130 -6.98 9.35 -24.65
C ILE A 130 -8.46 9.47 -24.35
N THR A 131 -9.16 10.43 -24.94
CA THR A 131 -10.62 10.53 -24.83
C THR A 131 -11.31 9.24 -25.30
N ALA A 132 -10.86 8.63 -26.40
CA ALA A 132 -11.39 7.37 -26.88
C ALA A 132 -11.17 6.20 -25.89
N LEU A 133 -10.06 6.23 -25.15
CA LEU A 133 -9.72 5.21 -24.15
C LEU A 133 -10.50 5.38 -22.85
N THR A 134 -10.52 6.61 -22.30
CA THR A 134 -11.02 6.90 -20.94
C THR A 134 -12.48 7.38 -20.92
N GLY A 135 -13.01 7.83 -22.07
CA GLY A 135 -14.28 8.53 -22.17
C GLY A 135 -14.27 9.97 -21.63
N ILE A 136 -13.11 10.44 -21.09
CA ILE A 136 -13.00 11.78 -20.54
C ILE A 136 -12.79 12.79 -21.67
N THR A 137 -13.70 13.75 -21.79
CA THR A 137 -13.67 14.79 -22.82
C THR A 137 -13.12 16.10 -22.29
N ASN A 138 -12.63 16.97 -23.19
CA ASN A 138 -12.24 18.33 -22.83
C ASN A 138 -13.37 19.11 -22.17
N GLN A 139 -14.61 18.89 -22.58
CA GLN A 139 -15.78 19.53 -21.99
C GLN A 139 -16.00 19.11 -20.53
N MET A 140 -15.81 17.83 -20.20
CA MET A 140 -15.97 17.32 -18.84
C MET A 140 -14.96 17.96 -17.89
N VAL A 141 -13.70 18.03 -18.30
CA VAL A 141 -12.65 18.59 -17.44
C VAL A 141 -12.60 20.11 -17.42
N ALA A 142 -13.21 20.80 -18.38
CA ALA A 142 -13.26 22.27 -18.40
C ALA A 142 -14.00 22.85 -17.18
N ALA A 143 -15.00 22.12 -16.66
CA ALA A 143 -15.77 22.49 -15.47
C ALA A 143 -15.21 21.88 -14.17
N ALA A 144 -14.20 21.01 -14.25
CA ALA A 144 -13.58 20.38 -13.11
C ALA A 144 -12.57 21.31 -12.42
N PRO A 145 -12.29 21.14 -11.12
CA PRO A 145 -11.22 21.85 -10.45
C PRO A 145 -9.86 21.53 -11.11
N ASP A 146 -8.92 22.45 -11.06
CA ASP A 146 -7.52 22.12 -11.34
C ASP A 146 -6.90 21.33 -10.18
N PHE A 147 -5.68 20.82 -10.36
CA PHE A 147 -5.08 19.96 -9.33
C PHE A 147 -4.77 20.71 -8.04
N GLU A 148 -4.54 22.03 -8.09
CA GLU A 148 -4.27 22.85 -6.92
C GLU A 148 -5.43 22.80 -5.93
N HIS A 149 -6.67 22.82 -6.41
CA HIS A 149 -7.87 22.75 -5.57
C HIS A 149 -8.11 21.39 -4.92
N VAL A 150 -7.54 20.31 -5.46
CA VAL A 150 -7.68 18.96 -4.91
C VAL A 150 -6.42 18.48 -4.20
N ALA A 151 -5.32 19.21 -4.30
CA ALA A 151 -4.00 18.81 -3.83
C ALA A 151 -3.98 18.50 -2.32
N ASP A 152 -4.56 19.37 -1.50
CA ASP A 152 -4.58 19.20 -0.03
C ASP A 152 -5.34 17.93 0.36
N GLU A 153 -6.46 17.65 -0.28
CA GLU A 153 -7.25 16.45 -0.03
C GLU A 153 -6.50 15.20 -0.47
N VAL A 154 -5.88 15.22 -1.66
CA VAL A 154 -5.04 14.12 -2.12
C VAL A 154 -3.86 13.90 -1.19
N PHE A 155 -3.14 14.96 -0.79
CA PHE A 155 -2.01 14.88 0.13
C PHE A 155 -2.43 14.25 1.47
N ARG A 156 -3.52 14.74 2.07
CA ARG A 156 -4.08 14.23 3.33
C ARG A 156 -4.43 12.75 3.25
N ARG A 157 -4.97 12.29 2.12
CA ARG A 157 -5.34 10.90 1.88
C ARG A 157 -4.14 9.98 1.64
N LEU A 158 -2.98 10.52 1.32
CA LEU A 158 -1.76 9.73 1.13
C LEU A 158 -0.90 9.68 2.40
N GLN A 159 -0.92 10.74 3.20
CA GLN A 159 -0.08 10.86 4.38
C GLN A 159 -0.40 9.76 5.41
N GLY A 160 0.63 9.10 5.95
CA GLY A 160 0.47 8.01 6.91
C GLY A 160 -0.07 6.70 6.33
N ARG A 161 -0.16 6.58 5.00
CA ARG A 161 -0.66 5.39 4.30
C ARG A 161 0.38 4.80 3.37
N VAL A 162 0.22 3.52 3.07
CA VAL A 162 0.97 2.88 1.99
C VAL A 162 0.30 3.21 0.67
N PHE A 163 1.02 3.89 -0.23
CA PHE A 163 0.53 4.15 -1.58
C PHE A 163 0.52 2.85 -2.40
N VAL A 164 -0.62 2.47 -2.93
CA VAL A 164 -0.79 1.26 -3.75
C VAL A 164 -1.36 1.64 -5.10
N ALA A 165 -0.81 1.05 -6.17
CA ALA A 165 -1.39 1.18 -7.50
C ALA A 165 -1.14 -0.07 -8.36
N HIS A 166 -1.90 -0.18 -9.45
CA HIS A 166 -1.65 -1.19 -10.47
C HIS A 166 -0.64 -0.63 -11.49
N ASN A 167 0.66 -0.94 -11.30
CA ASN A 167 1.82 -0.29 -11.92
C ASN A 167 2.21 1.04 -11.25
N VAL A 168 2.50 0.95 -9.96
CA VAL A 168 2.75 2.08 -9.05
C VAL A 168 3.69 3.17 -9.58
N THR A 169 4.62 2.85 -10.47
CA THR A 169 5.55 3.84 -11.03
C THR A 169 4.83 4.89 -11.88
N PHE A 170 3.76 4.50 -12.55
CA PHE A 170 2.96 5.40 -13.38
C PHE A 170 2.17 6.37 -12.49
N ASP A 171 1.32 5.85 -11.64
CA ASP A 171 0.40 6.65 -10.80
C ASP A 171 1.18 7.56 -9.84
N TRP A 172 2.17 7.00 -9.14
CA TRP A 172 3.03 7.78 -8.26
C TRP A 172 3.78 8.89 -9.00
N GLY A 173 4.26 8.59 -10.23
CA GLY A 173 4.97 9.56 -11.06
C GLY A 173 4.11 10.78 -11.43
N PHE A 174 2.81 10.60 -11.60
CA PHE A 174 1.88 11.70 -11.85
C PHE A 174 1.47 12.41 -10.56
N VAL A 175 1.03 11.66 -9.55
CA VAL A 175 0.56 12.24 -8.29
C VAL A 175 1.66 13.04 -7.60
N SER A 176 2.87 12.49 -7.48
CA SER A 176 3.99 13.22 -6.87
C SER A 176 4.40 14.45 -7.68
N ALA A 177 4.36 14.37 -9.01
CA ALA A 177 4.69 15.53 -9.86
C ALA A 177 3.65 16.66 -9.74
N GLU A 178 2.36 16.33 -9.60
CA GLU A 178 1.32 17.32 -9.40
C GLU A 178 1.42 17.94 -8.00
N LEU A 179 1.61 17.14 -6.96
CA LEU A 179 1.80 17.64 -5.58
C LEU A 179 3.03 18.55 -5.47
N LEU A 180 4.18 18.15 -6.02
CA LEU A 180 5.38 18.97 -6.03
C LEU A 180 5.19 20.28 -6.79
N ARG A 181 4.36 20.31 -7.83
CA ARG A 181 4.08 21.52 -8.62
C ARG A 181 3.18 22.49 -7.86
N THR A 182 2.23 21.99 -7.08
CA THR A 182 1.22 22.81 -6.39
C THR A 182 1.67 23.26 -5.00
N SER A 183 2.15 22.32 -4.17
CA SER A 183 2.52 22.57 -2.77
C SER A 183 4.03 22.58 -2.53
N GLY A 184 4.85 22.23 -3.53
CA GLY A 184 6.31 22.12 -3.37
C GLY A 184 6.74 20.88 -2.58
N ASP A 185 5.82 20.03 -2.18
CA ASP A 185 6.07 18.83 -1.38
C ASP A 185 5.23 17.64 -1.87
N ALA A 186 5.71 16.43 -1.61
CA ALA A 186 4.97 15.18 -1.80
C ALA A 186 5.27 14.26 -0.62
N PRO A 187 4.27 13.54 -0.07
CA PRO A 187 4.49 12.76 1.12
C PRO A 187 5.46 11.60 0.85
N ASP A 188 6.45 11.42 1.75
CA ASP A 188 7.32 10.24 1.68
C ASP A 188 6.62 9.05 2.31
N VAL A 189 6.01 8.23 1.47
CA VAL A 189 5.21 7.07 1.86
C VAL A 189 5.73 5.79 1.22
N PRO A 190 5.62 4.64 1.91
CA PRO A 190 5.90 3.34 1.32
C PRO A 190 4.99 3.08 0.12
N ARG A 191 5.52 2.38 -0.89
CA ARG A 191 4.79 2.10 -2.13
C ARG A 191 4.71 0.61 -2.40
N LEU A 192 3.53 0.12 -2.75
CA LEU A 192 3.28 -1.23 -3.21
C LEU A 192 2.70 -1.24 -4.62
N CYS A 193 3.09 -2.24 -5.40
CA CYS A 193 2.63 -2.44 -6.76
C CYS A 193 1.92 -3.78 -6.87
N THR A 194 0.62 -3.80 -7.19
CA THR A 194 -0.16 -5.04 -7.30
C THR A 194 0.38 -5.97 -8.40
N VAL A 195 0.96 -5.44 -9.49
CA VAL A 195 1.65 -6.25 -10.51
C VAL A 195 2.87 -6.97 -9.92
N ARG A 196 3.66 -6.28 -9.07
CA ARG A 196 4.84 -6.89 -8.42
C ARG A 196 4.42 -7.89 -7.34
N MET A 197 3.38 -7.59 -6.58
CA MET A 197 2.78 -8.51 -5.61
C MET A 197 2.29 -9.78 -6.31
N ALA A 198 1.48 -9.65 -7.37
CA ALA A 198 0.97 -10.79 -8.13
C ALA A 198 2.09 -11.63 -8.75
N ARG A 199 3.19 -11.03 -9.21
CA ARG A 199 4.35 -11.76 -9.73
C ARG A 199 4.96 -12.71 -8.70
N ARG A 200 4.87 -12.35 -7.43
CA ARG A 200 5.46 -13.09 -6.31
C ARG A 200 4.46 -14.04 -5.64
N LEU A 201 3.23 -13.56 -5.45
CA LEU A 201 2.20 -14.25 -4.69
C LEU A 201 1.35 -15.18 -5.56
N VAL A 202 1.21 -14.87 -6.86
CA VAL A 202 0.44 -15.68 -7.82
C VAL A 202 1.33 -16.04 -9.03
N PRO A 203 2.42 -16.81 -8.83
CA PRO A 203 3.42 -17.06 -9.88
C PRO A 203 2.88 -17.82 -11.09
N ALA A 204 1.80 -18.59 -10.93
CA ALA A 204 1.15 -19.33 -12.01
C ALA A 204 0.48 -18.41 -13.04
N LEU A 205 0.10 -17.19 -12.65
CA LEU A 205 -0.54 -16.24 -13.54
C LEU A 205 0.52 -15.62 -14.47
N ARG A 206 0.38 -15.83 -15.79
CA ARG A 206 1.36 -15.36 -16.79
C ARG A 206 1.20 -13.86 -17.08
N ARG A 207 -0.02 -13.41 -17.30
CA ARG A 207 -0.35 -11.99 -17.52
C ARG A 207 -0.86 -11.40 -16.21
N ARG A 208 -0.52 -10.14 -15.95
CA ARG A 208 -0.78 -9.47 -14.67
C ARG A 208 -1.30 -8.05 -14.87
N ASN A 209 -1.96 -7.80 -16.01
CA ASN A 209 -2.77 -6.60 -16.17
C ASN A 209 -4.00 -6.69 -15.23
N LEU A 210 -4.67 -5.56 -15.00
CA LEU A 210 -5.77 -5.50 -14.06
C LEU A 210 -6.89 -6.48 -14.43
N ASP A 211 -7.24 -6.59 -15.72
CA ASP A 211 -8.29 -7.48 -16.20
C ASP A 211 -7.99 -8.97 -15.91
N GLU A 212 -6.74 -9.39 -16.05
CA GLU A 212 -6.33 -10.76 -15.72
C GLU A 212 -6.34 -11.03 -14.22
N LEU A 213 -5.93 -10.06 -13.40
CA LEU A 213 -5.97 -10.20 -11.94
C LEU A 213 -7.40 -10.21 -11.41
N THR A 214 -8.25 -9.34 -11.92
CA THR A 214 -9.66 -9.29 -11.51
C THR A 214 -10.38 -10.57 -11.91
N ARG A 215 -10.15 -11.09 -13.12
CA ARG A 215 -10.70 -12.38 -13.54
C ARG A 215 -10.20 -13.53 -12.66
N HIS A 216 -8.90 -13.56 -12.33
CA HIS A 216 -8.31 -14.59 -11.49
C HIS A 216 -8.92 -14.62 -10.09
N PHE A 217 -9.18 -13.45 -9.51
CA PHE A 217 -9.72 -13.32 -8.15
C PHE A 217 -11.26 -13.20 -8.08
N GLY A 218 -11.96 -13.25 -9.22
CA GLY A 218 -13.42 -13.09 -9.28
C GLY A 218 -13.89 -11.68 -8.91
N VAL A 219 -13.06 -10.65 -9.19
CA VAL A 219 -13.38 -9.24 -8.94
C VAL A 219 -14.03 -8.64 -10.18
N THR A 220 -15.17 -7.98 -10.01
CA THR A 220 -15.84 -7.24 -11.08
C THR A 220 -15.28 -5.81 -11.17
N ILE A 221 -14.96 -5.37 -12.39
CA ILE A 221 -14.61 -3.97 -12.67
C ILE A 221 -15.87 -3.26 -13.18
N HIS A 222 -16.18 -2.15 -12.54
CA HIS A 222 -17.21 -1.23 -13.03
C HIS A 222 -16.50 0.01 -13.60
N ALA A 223 -16.95 0.49 -14.76
CA ALA A 223 -16.39 1.66 -15.44
C ALA A 223 -14.84 1.57 -15.65
N ARG A 224 -14.42 0.59 -16.46
CA ARG A 224 -13.01 0.41 -16.88
C ARG A 224 -12.50 1.68 -17.57
N HIS A 225 -11.23 2.04 -17.32
CA HIS A 225 -10.60 3.28 -17.77
C HIS A 225 -11.26 4.56 -17.23
N ARG A 226 -11.77 4.46 -16.00
CA ARG A 226 -12.12 5.57 -15.13
C ARG A 226 -11.40 5.33 -13.80
N ALA A 227 -10.75 6.37 -13.29
CA ALA A 227 -9.87 6.26 -12.13
C ALA A 227 -10.56 5.57 -10.95
N HIS A 228 -11.82 5.89 -10.67
CA HIS A 228 -12.57 5.27 -9.57
C HIS A 228 -12.82 3.77 -9.80
N GLY A 229 -13.27 3.38 -10.98
CA GLY A 229 -13.54 1.97 -11.30
C GLY A 229 -12.29 1.10 -11.20
N ASP A 230 -11.15 1.59 -11.68
CA ASP A 230 -9.87 0.89 -11.68
C ASP A 230 -9.20 0.90 -10.29
N ALA A 231 -9.30 2.00 -9.52
CA ALA A 231 -8.85 2.06 -8.14
C ALA A 231 -9.63 1.08 -7.24
N LEU A 232 -10.95 1.03 -7.37
CA LEU A 232 -11.81 0.12 -6.61
C LEU A 232 -11.51 -1.36 -6.94
N ALA A 233 -11.34 -1.67 -8.22
CA ALA A 233 -10.93 -3.01 -8.64
C ALA A 233 -9.53 -3.36 -8.13
N THR A 234 -8.60 -2.41 -8.16
CA THR A 234 -7.23 -2.56 -7.63
C THR A 234 -7.25 -2.77 -6.11
N ALA A 235 -8.12 -2.07 -5.37
CA ALA A 235 -8.29 -2.26 -3.93
C ALA A 235 -8.79 -3.68 -3.60
N ARG A 236 -9.79 -4.17 -4.33
CA ARG A 236 -10.29 -5.56 -4.17
C ARG A 236 -9.21 -6.59 -4.53
N VAL A 237 -8.42 -6.36 -5.57
CA VAL A 237 -7.26 -7.20 -5.94
C VAL A 237 -6.19 -7.14 -4.85
N LEU A 238 -5.91 -5.97 -4.27
CA LEU A 238 -4.99 -5.83 -3.13
C LEU A 238 -5.42 -6.73 -1.96
N LEU A 239 -6.70 -6.69 -1.56
CA LEU A 239 -7.22 -7.52 -0.47
C LEU A 239 -6.94 -9.01 -0.72
N ARG A 240 -7.19 -9.52 -1.94
CA ARG A 240 -6.88 -10.91 -2.32
C ARG A 240 -5.38 -11.20 -2.28
N LEU A 241 -4.53 -10.26 -2.71
CA LEU A 241 -3.08 -10.41 -2.64
C LEU A 241 -2.56 -10.37 -1.20
N LEU A 242 -3.19 -9.64 -0.31
CA LEU A 242 -2.87 -9.68 1.13
C LEU A 242 -3.28 -11.02 1.76
N ASP A 243 -4.41 -11.62 1.36
CA ASP A 243 -4.80 -12.97 1.78
C ASP A 243 -3.78 -14.01 1.29
N GLU A 244 -3.31 -13.89 0.04
CA GLU A 244 -2.25 -14.74 -0.50
C GLU A 244 -0.91 -14.58 0.26
N ALA A 245 -0.61 -13.38 0.76
CA ALA A 245 0.57 -13.12 1.59
C ALA A 245 0.41 -13.78 2.97
N ARG A 246 -0.74 -13.61 3.64
CA ARG A 246 -1.05 -14.27 4.92
C ARG A 246 -0.98 -15.79 4.82
N GLY A 247 -1.50 -16.36 3.75
CA GLY A 247 -1.39 -17.80 3.48
C GLY A 247 0.06 -18.33 3.38
N ARG A 248 1.05 -17.42 3.26
CA ARG A 248 2.50 -17.72 3.28
C ARG A 248 3.20 -17.32 4.57
N GLY A 249 2.44 -16.95 5.61
CA GLY A 249 2.98 -16.48 6.89
C GLY A 249 3.60 -15.08 6.82
N ILE A 250 3.21 -14.26 5.83
CA ILE A 250 3.62 -12.85 5.73
C ILE A 250 2.52 -12.01 6.37
N GLU A 251 2.78 -11.56 7.61
CA GLU A 251 1.76 -10.94 8.46
C GLU A 251 1.95 -9.43 8.64
N ASP A 252 3.15 -8.89 8.33
CA ASP A 252 3.49 -7.48 8.50
C ASP A 252 4.04 -6.86 7.20
N LEU A 253 4.01 -5.52 7.15
CA LEU A 253 4.42 -4.75 5.98
C LEU A 253 5.90 -4.87 5.66
N ALA A 254 6.79 -4.92 6.67
CA ALA A 254 8.23 -5.04 6.46
C ALA A 254 8.58 -6.39 5.82
N THR A 255 8.00 -7.47 6.34
CA THR A 255 8.15 -8.83 5.79
C THR A 255 7.62 -8.90 4.36
N LEU A 256 6.44 -8.27 4.08
CA LEU A 256 5.89 -8.20 2.74
C LEU A 256 6.84 -7.48 1.78
N GLN A 257 7.31 -6.30 2.15
CA GLN A 257 8.23 -5.52 1.32
C GLN A 257 9.53 -6.29 1.06
N TRP A 258 10.10 -6.92 2.08
CA TRP A 258 11.29 -7.75 1.95
C TRP A 258 11.06 -8.93 1.00
N TYR A 259 9.93 -9.66 1.17
CA TYR A 259 9.55 -10.76 0.28
C TYR A 259 9.44 -10.32 -1.18
N LEU A 260 8.87 -9.15 -1.42
CA LEU A 260 8.72 -8.59 -2.78
C LEU A 260 10.06 -8.14 -3.40
N LYS A 261 11.03 -7.71 -2.58
CA LYS A 261 12.37 -7.26 -3.04
C LYS A 261 13.32 -8.42 -3.36
N ARG A 262 13.18 -9.60 -2.72
CA ARG A 262 14.08 -10.74 -2.95
C ARG A 262 14.05 -11.18 -4.41
N ARG A 263 15.22 -11.24 -5.05
CA ARG A 263 15.34 -11.92 -6.36
C ARG A 263 15.01 -13.39 -6.18
N ARG A 264 14.15 -13.98 -7.03
CA ARG A 264 14.04 -15.44 -7.15
C ARG A 264 15.46 -15.95 -7.45
N GLN A 265 16.06 -16.70 -6.53
CA GLN A 265 17.20 -17.55 -6.89
C GLN A 265 16.65 -18.53 -7.92
N ARG A 266 17.03 -18.36 -9.19
CA ARG A 266 16.91 -19.44 -10.16
C ARG A 266 17.79 -20.54 -9.62
N LYS A 267 17.18 -21.66 -9.12
CA LYS A 267 17.91 -22.91 -8.99
C LYS A 267 18.46 -23.18 -10.40
N ARG A 268 19.76 -22.95 -10.61
CA ARG A 268 20.46 -23.57 -11.72
C ARG A 268 20.45 -25.05 -11.38
N PHE A 269 19.61 -25.80 -12.06
CA PHE A 269 19.76 -27.24 -12.09
C PHE A 269 21.07 -27.48 -12.81
N SER A 270 22.09 -27.98 -12.08
CA SER A 270 23.26 -28.56 -12.74
C SER A 270 22.84 -29.91 -13.31
N PRO A 271 23.23 -30.23 -14.55
CA PRO A 271 22.91 -31.54 -15.16
C PRO A 271 23.40 -32.73 -14.35
N GLU A 272 24.36 -32.53 -13.46
CA GLU A 272 24.96 -33.55 -12.61
C GLU A 272 24.04 -34.10 -11.49
N GLN A 273 22.93 -33.42 -11.16
CA GLN A 273 21.98 -33.90 -10.16
C GLN A 273 20.96 -34.93 -10.69
N TYR A 274 20.92 -35.16 -12.00
CA TYR A 274 20.03 -36.18 -12.61
C TYR A 274 20.64 -37.58 -12.72
N SER A 275 21.94 -37.76 -12.39
CA SER A 275 22.63 -39.02 -12.53
C SER A 275 22.55 -39.95 -11.31
N LEU A 276 21.84 -39.59 -10.26
CA LEU A 276 21.90 -40.35 -8.99
C LEU A 276 20.64 -41.13 -8.57
N GLU A 277 19.54 -41.10 -9.33
CA GLU A 277 18.30 -41.77 -8.94
C GLU A 277 17.56 -42.51 -10.05
N LEU A 278 18.28 -43.25 -10.90
CA LEU A 278 17.66 -44.29 -11.72
C LEU A 278 18.39 -45.61 -11.46
N PRO A 279 17.79 -46.57 -10.70
CA PRO A 279 18.35 -47.91 -10.60
C PRO A 279 18.12 -48.62 -11.94
N GLY A 280 19.22 -48.94 -12.65
CA GLY A 280 19.18 -49.87 -13.76
C GLY A 280 19.63 -49.41 -15.15
N TYR A 281 20.37 -48.27 -15.26
CA TYR A 281 20.97 -47.91 -16.54
C TYR A 281 22.47 -48.21 -16.58
N GLU A 282 22.84 -49.39 -17.09
CA GLU A 282 24.23 -49.71 -17.45
C GLU A 282 24.59 -49.01 -18.76
N ALA A 283 25.51 -48.07 -18.67
CA ALA A 283 26.10 -47.37 -19.83
C ALA A 283 26.94 -48.39 -20.64
N ARG A 284 26.48 -48.75 -21.84
CA ARG A 284 27.31 -49.43 -22.84
C ARG A 284 28.41 -48.49 -23.33
N GLN A 285 29.66 -48.83 -23.07
CA GLN A 285 30.81 -48.16 -23.65
C GLN A 285 30.87 -48.41 -25.16
N PRO A 286 31.16 -47.38 -25.99
CA PRO A 286 31.40 -47.56 -27.39
C PRO A 286 32.79 -48.18 -27.63
N ARG A 287 32.85 -49.14 -28.53
CA ARG A 287 34.11 -49.71 -29.07
C ARG A 287 34.80 -48.75 -30.03
#